data_02def0e2fc897b506b2e77ddc0c72b24
#
_entry.id   02def0e2fc897b506b2e77ddc0c72b24
#
_cell.length_a   1.000
_cell.length_b   1.000
_cell.length_c   1.000
_cell.angle_alpha   90.00
_cell.angle_beta   90.00
_cell.angle_gamma   90.00
#
_symmetry.space_group_name_H-M   'P 1'
#
loop_
_entity.id
_entity.type
_entity.pdbx_description
1 polymer ?
#
loop_
_entity_poly.entity_id
_entity_poly.type
_entity_poly.pdbx_seq_one_letter_code
_entity_poly.pdbx_strand_id
1 'polypeptide(L)'
;MKRTLLHALFLLALSAAYTFAKPPQVLSKTTQGNPNLKAIDVISFAPQGVLLIGDGKGAQIVAVRTGDLAPAKSLTKAIPSIDAKLAGVIGAKADGIEILDLAVNPASGKAYFAIRKQDDKSHIILTVDGKGKISDFSLDKVEFARISLAGGKNSISRVTDVAWADTQLIAAGRSADQFASKIFAIETPL
;
A
#
# COMPACT_ATOMS: atom_id res chain seq x y z
N MET A 1 -78.61 -3.87 19.38
CA MET A 1 -77.42 -4.73 19.61
C MET A 1 -76.53 -4.63 18.36
N LYS A 2 -75.44 -3.83 18.38
CA LYS A 2 -74.49 -3.62 17.29
C LYS A 2 -73.19 -4.29 17.68
N ARG A 3 -72.84 -5.34 16.96
CA ARG A 3 -71.54 -6.05 17.12
C ARG A 3 -70.49 -5.34 16.25
N THR A 4 -69.52 -4.69 16.89
CA THR A 4 -68.33 -4.10 16.24
C THR A 4 -67.27 -5.18 16.08
N LEU A 5 -66.93 -5.53 14.84
CA LEU A 5 -65.84 -6.44 14.49
C LEU A 5 -64.53 -5.64 14.52
N LEU A 6 -63.63 -5.98 15.44
CA LEU A 6 -62.29 -5.39 15.54
C LEU A 6 -61.32 -6.22 14.64
N HIS A 7 -60.90 -5.64 13.53
CA HIS A 7 -59.86 -6.27 12.67
C HIS A 7 -58.49 -5.87 13.19
N ALA A 8 -57.80 -6.79 13.82
CA ALA A 8 -56.38 -6.61 14.18
C ALA A 8 -55.50 -6.87 12.95
N LEU A 9 -54.91 -5.81 12.41
CA LEU A 9 -53.95 -5.89 11.31
C LEU A 9 -52.57 -6.21 11.89
N PHE A 10 -52.10 -7.45 11.70
CA PHE A 10 -50.75 -7.89 12.11
C PHE A 10 -49.78 -7.47 11.03
N LEU A 11 -49.03 -6.39 11.24
CA LEU A 11 -47.93 -5.96 10.38
C LEU A 11 -46.70 -6.83 10.73
N LEU A 12 -46.42 -7.81 9.90
CA LEU A 12 -45.18 -8.60 9.95
C LEU A 12 -44.03 -7.76 9.38
N ALA A 13 -43.25 -7.12 10.24
CA ALA A 13 -42.03 -6.40 9.81
C ALA A 13 -40.93 -7.45 9.46
N LEU A 14 -40.75 -7.68 8.20
CA LEU A 14 -39.65 -8.52 7.67
C LEU A 14 -38.34 -7.71 7.76
N SER A 15 -37.63 -7.78 8.87
CA SER A 15 -36.29 -7.22 9.01
C SER A 15 -35.29 -8.06 8.20
N ALA A 16 -35.01 -7.63 6.97
CA ALA A 16 -33.91 -8.19 6.19
C ALA A 16 -32.59 -7.82 6.90
N ALA A 17 -32.00 -8.80 7.59
CA ALA A 17 -30.65 -8.65 8.12
C ALA A 17 -29.67 -8.63 6.94
N TYR A 18 -29.23 -7.43 6.57
CA TYR A 18 -28.10 -7.29 5.63
C TYR A 18 -26.84 -7.76 6.36
N THR A 19 -26.43 -8.98 6.11
CA THR A 19 -25.10 -9.46 6.50
C THR A 19 -24.08 -8.78 5.60
N PHE A 20 -23.46 -7.70 6.10
CA PHE A 20 -22.28 -7.15 5.44
C PHE A 20 -21.18 -8.21 5.50
N ALA A 21 -20.84 -8.78 4.36
CA ALA A 21 -19.69 -9.66 4.26
C ALA A 21 -18.46 -8.89 4.77
N LYS A 22 -17.73 -9.51 5.71
CA LYS A 22 -16.45 -8.94 6.18
C LYS A 22 -15.54 -8.74 4.96
N PRO A 23 -14.96 -7.55 4.77
CA PRO A 23 -14.08 -7.32 3.62
C PRO A 23 -12.96 -8.36 3.63
N PRO A 24 -12.59 -8.88 2.45
CA PRO A 24 -11.57 -9.91 2.35
C PRO A 24 -10.28 -9.46 3.03
N GLN A 25 -9.68 -10.36 3.79
CA GLN A 25 -8.45 -10.07 4.52
C GLN A 25 -7.30 -9.99 3.53
N VAL A 26 -6.60 -8.84 3.49
CA VAL A 26 -5.47 -8.64 2.58
C VAL A 26 -4.25 -9.44 3.01
N LEU A 27 -3.95 -9.46 4.32
CA LEU A 27 -2.81 -10.18 4.89
C LEU A 27 -3.26 -11.29 5.82
N SER A 28 -2.63 -12.48 5.75
CA SER A 28 -2.96 -13.62 6.61
C SER A 28 -1.85 -13.98 7.61
N LYS A 29 -0.63 -14.08 7.13
CA LYS A 29 0.54 -14.44 7.95
C LYS A 29 1.50 -13.27 7.97
N THR A 30 1.58 -12.59 9.10
CA THR A 30 2.42 -11.41 9.26
C THR A 30 3.54 -11.64 10.26
N THR A 31 4.60 -10.86 10.11
CA THR A 31 5.74 -10.78 11.01
C THR A 31 5.84 -9.35 11.52
N GLN A 32 6.27 -9.16 12.76
CA GLN A 32 6.58 -7.85 13.35
C GLN A 32 8.07 -7.56 13.26
N GLY A 33 8.43 -6.33 12.91
CA GLY A 33 9.82 -5.86 12.90
C GLY A 33 10.18 -5.07 11.65
N ASN A 34 11.48 -5.06 11.32
CA ASN A 34 11.98 -4.45 10.09
C ASN A 34 12.00 -5.49 8.95
N PRO A 35 11.38 -5.22 7.81
CA PRO A 35 11.43 -6.14 6.67
C PRO A 35 12.82 -6.26 6.02
N ASN A 36 13.82 -5.46 6.40
CA ASN A 36 15.18 -5.50 5.86
C ASN A 36 15.19 -5.52 4.32
N LEU A 37 14.51 -4.55 3.72
CA LEU A 37 14.45 -4.41 2.26
C LEU A 37 15.85 -4.15 1.68
N LYS A 38 16.15 -4.77 0.54
CA LYS A 38 17.39 -4.53 -0.21
C LYS A 38 17.24 -3.39 -1.20
N ALA A 39 16.01 -3.11 -1.63
CA ALA A 39 15.66 -1.98 -2.48
C ALA A 39 14.19 -1.60 -2.23
N ILE A 40 13.82 -0.39 -2.64
CA ILE A 40 12.44 0.00 -2.89
C ILE A 40 12.39 0.43 -4.34
N ASP A 41 11.84 -0.40 -5.21
CA ASP A 41 11.75 -0.08 -6.63
C ASP A 41 10.46 0.69 -6.95
N VAL A 42 9.34 0.23 -6.43
CA VAL A 42 8.00 0.77 -6.62
C VAL A 42 7.16 0.57 -5.36
N ILE A 43 6.13 1.39 -5.20
CA ILE A 43 5.15 1.27 -4.12
C ILE A 43 3.72 1.40 -4.65
N SER A 44 2.77 0.72 -4.00
CA SER A 44 1.35 0.83 -4.29
C SER A 44 0.53 0.56 -3.03
N PHE A 45 -0.79 0.71 -3.10
CA PHE A 45 -1.66 0.38 -1.99
C PHE A 45 -2.67 -0.71 -2.35
N ALA A 46 -2.79 -1.68 -1.46
CA ALA A 46 -3.93 -2.57 -1.35
C ALA A 46 -4.98 -1.97 -0.38
N PRO A 47 -6.20 -2.50 -0.32
CA PRO A 47 -7.19 -2.12 0.67
C PRO A 47 -6.68 -2.19 2.11
N GLN A 48 -7.42 -1.56 3.04
CA GLN A 48 -7.11 -1.55 4.47
C GLN A 48 -5.76 -0.87 4.81
N GLY A 49 -5.29 0.07 3.96
CA GLY A 49 -4.05 0.80 4.19
C GLY A 49 -2.80 -0.08 4.15
N VAL A 50 -2.82 -1.16 3.39
CA VAL A 50 -1.66 -2.03 3.19
C VAL A 50 -0.78 -1.47 2.09
N LEU A 51 0.42 -1.04 2.44
CA LEU A 51 1.44 -0.58 1.50
C LEU A 51 2.16 -1.78 0.89
N LEU A 52 2.15 -1.88 -0.43
CA LEU A 52 2.87 -2.86 -1.21
C LEU A 52 4.20 -2.26 -1.66
N ILE A 53 5.30 -2.92 -1.37
CA ILE A 53 6.66 -2.47 -1.70
C ILE A 53 7.34 -3.51 -2.56
N GLY A 54 7.73 -3.13 -3.78
CA GLY A 54 8.53 -3.95 -4.67
C GLY A 54 10.02 -3.87 -4.32
N ASP A 55 10.61 -4.98 -3.92
CA ASP A 55 12.04 -5.14 -3.64
C ASP A 55 12.66 -6.10 -4.66
N GLY A 56 13.10 -5.57 -5.79
CA GLY A 56 13.68 -6.37 -6.88
C GLY A 56 15.00 -7.02 -6.49
N LYS A 57 15.85 -6.34 -5.70
CA LYS A 57 17.09 -6.92 -5.19
C LYS A 57 16.85 -8.07 -4.21
N GLY A 58 15.72 -8.06 -3.52
CA GLY A 58 15.25 -9.14 -2.65
C GLY A 58 14.44 -10.19 -3.40
N ALA A 59 14.10 -9.97 -4.68
CA ALA A 59 13.17 -10.77 -5.47
C ALA A 59 11.86 -11.05 -4.73
N GLN A 60 11.25 -9.99 -4.19
CA GLN A 60 10.06 -10.09 -3.33
C GLN A 60 9.17 -8.85 -3.43
N ILE A 61 7.93 -9.00 -2.97
CA ILE A 61 7.07 -7.89 -2.56
C ILE A 61 6.90 -7.98 -1.05
N VAL A 62 6.95 -6.84 -0.39
CA VAL A 62 6.63 -6.74 1.03
C VAL A 62 5.36 -5.95 1.19
N ALA A 63 4.35 -6.56 1.83
CA ALA A 63 3.08 -5.94 2.13
C ALA A 63 3.05 -5.51 3.60
N VAL A 64 2.98 -4.20 3.84
CA VAL A 64 3.13 -3.56 5.16
C VAL A 64 1.80 -2.98 5.62
N ARG A 65 1.35 -3.30 6.84
CA ARG A 65 0.25 -2.57 7.49
C ARG A 65 0.76 -1.20 7.92
N THR A 66 0.23 -0.15 7.33
CA THR A 66 0.64 1.21 7.71
C THR A 66 0.01 1.70 9.00
N GLY A 67 -1.12 1.13 9.40
CA GLY A 67 -1.96 1.66 10.49
C GLY A 67 -2.63 2.99 10.16
N ASP A 68 -2.39 3.52 8.96
CA ASP A 68 -2.89 4.82 8.50
C ASP A 68 -4.27 4.67 7.84
N LEU A 69 -5.31 4.57 8.66
CA LEU A 69 -6.68 4.30 8.25
C LEU A 69 -7.63 5.48 8.48
N ALA A 70 -7.19 6.49 9.22
CA ALA A 70 -8.03 7.64 9.52
C ALA A 70 -8.16 8.54 8.28
N PRO A 71 -9.39 8.82 7.80
CA PRO A 71 -9.59 9.72 6.67
C PRO A 71 -8.96 11.08 6.93
N ALA A 72 -8.13 11.54 6.00
CA ALA A 72 -7.55 12.87 6.04
C ALA A 72 -8.22 13.77 5.01
N LYS A 73 -8.08 15.08 5.20
CA LYS A 73 -8.49 16.04 4.17
C LYS A 73 -7.52 15.88 2.97
N SER A 74 -8.09 15.86 1.78
CA SER A 74 -7.30 15.87 0.55
C SER A 74 -6.39 17.09 0.48
N LEU A 75 -5.24 16.94 -0.15
CA LEU A 75 -4.35 18.05 -0.46
C LEU A 75 -5.06 19.00 -1.44
N THR A 76 -5.33 20.23 -1.01
CA THR A 76 -6.09 21.20 -1.81
C THR A 76 -5.20 22.21 -2.55
N LYS A 77 -3.91 22.24 -2.24
CA LYS A 77 -2.95 23.17 -2.84
C LYS A 77 -1.73 22.41 -3.34
N ALA A 78 -1.23 22.81 -4.49
CA ALA A 78 0.05 22.32 -5.00
C ALA A 78 1.18 22.61 -4.00
N ILE A 79 2.10 21.68 -3.86
CA ILE A 79 3.32 21.86 -3.06
C ILE A 79 4.46 22.14 -4.03
N PRO A 80 4.91 23.40 -4.14
CA PRO A 80 6.02 23.73 -5.02
C PRO A 80 7.32 23.14 -4.47
N SER A 81 8.23 22.75 -5.37
CA SER A 81 9.56 22.21 -5.05
C SER A 81 9.49 21.06 -4.04
N ILE A 82 8.63 20.09 -4.33
CA ILE A 82 8.41 18.95 -3.42
C ILE A 82 9.69 18.15 -3.16
N ASP A 83 10.54 18.01 -4.17
CA ASP A 83 11.88 17.42 -4.10
C ASP A 83 12.76 18.08 -3.05
N ALA A 84 12.88 19.40 -3.08
CA ALA A 84 13.65 20.16 -2.11
C ALA A 84 13.08 20.04 -0.68
N LYS A 85 11.76 19.99 -0.55
CA LYS A 85 11.10 19.83 0.75
C LYS A 85 11.29 18.42 1.33
N LEU A 86 11.14 17.39 0.50
CA LEU A 86 11.41 16.01 0.91
C LEU A 86 12.88 15.85 1.32
N ALA A 87 13.81 16.37 0.51
CA ALA A 87 15.24 16.35 0.83
C ALA A 87 15.55 17.07 2.15
N GLY A 88 14.94 18.24 2.37
CA GLY A 88 15.13 19.02 3.60
C GLY A 88 14.74 18.28 4.88
N VAL A 89 13.68 17.44 4.84
CA VAL A 89 13.25 16.65 6.01
C VAL A 89 14.32 15.64 6.47
N ILE A 90 15.12 15.13 5.54
CA ILE A 90 16.18 14.16 5.82
C ILE A 90 17.58 14.78 5.84
N GLY A 91 17.66 16.12 5.84
CA GLY A 91 18.95 16.83 5.89
C GLY A 91 19.76 16.75 4.60
N ALA A 92 19.13 16.42 3.46
CA ALA A 92 19.77 16.36 2.14
C ALA A 92 19.47 17.62 1.30
N LYS A 93 20.25 17.82 0.24
CA LYS A 93 19.91 18.77 -0.82
C LYS A 93 18.93 18.16 -1.82
N ALA A 94 18.27 18.98 -2.64
CA ALA A 94 17.30 18.49 -3.63
C ALA A 94 17.91 17.48 -4.63
N ASP A 95 19.15 17.68 -5.05
CA ASP A 95 19.94 16.79 -5.90
C ASP A 95 20.50 15.57 -5.14
N GLY A 96 20.43 15.57 -3.81
CA GLY A 96 20.85 14.47 -2.92
C GLY A 96 19.84 13.35 -2.79
N ILE A 97 18.69 13.47 -3.44
CA ILE A 97 17.65 12.43 -3.42
C ILE A 97 17.16 12.10 -4.83
N GLU A 98 16.58 10.93 -4.96
CA GLU A 98 15.81 10.50 -6.12
C GLU A 98 14.46 10.00 -5.65
N ILE A 99 13.39 10.60 -6.15
CA ILE A 99 12.04 10.10 -5.94
C ILE A 99 11.83 8.95 -6.91
N LEU A 100 11.70 7.74 -6.37
CA LEU A 100 11.56 6.51 -7.16
C LEU A 100 10.11 6.29 -7.58
N ASP A 101 9.19 6.54 -6.64
CA ASP A 101 7.77 6.32 -6.86
C ASP A 101 6.90 7.07 -5.84
N LEU A 102 5.59 7.17 -6.14
CA LEU A 102 4.59 7.79 -5.29
C LEU A 102 3.30 6.98 -5.32
N ALA A 103 2.75 6.70 -4.14
CA ALA A 103 1.44 6.10 -3.99
C ALA A 103 0.58 6.86 -2.97
N VAL A 104 -0.72 6.97 -3.24
CA VAL A 104 -1.67 7.58 -2.29
C VAL A 104 -2.43 6.48 -1.56
N ASN A 105 -2.41 6.55 -0.22
CA ASN A 105 -3.20 5.63 0.60
C ASN A 105 -4.70 5.94 0.43
N PRO A 106 -5.49 5.02 -0.14
CA PRO A 106 -6.92 5.27 -0.38
C PRO A 106 -7.73 5.41 0.90
N ALA A 107 -7.25 4.89 2.03
CA ALA A 107 -7.94 4.99 3.32
C ALA A 107 -7.74 6.36 3.97
N SER A 108 -6.54 6.95 3.89
CA SER A 108 -6.21 8.20 4.59
C SER A 108 -6.04 9.40 3.67
N GLY A 109 -5.82 9.19 2.37
CA GLY A 109 -5.48 10.26 1.42
C GLY A 109 -4.06 10.80 1.54
N LYS A 110 -3.20 10.22 2.40
CA LYS A 110 -1.79 10.60 2.44
C LYS A 110 -1.02 10.05 1.25
N ALA A 111 -0.12 10.87 0.72
CA ALA A 111 0.84 10.46 -0.30
C ALA A 111 2.09 9.86 0.37
N TYR A 112 2.55 8.74 -0.13
CA TYR A 112 3.77 8.06 0.27
C TYR A 112 4.78 8.17 -0.86
N PHE A 113 5.99 8.58 -0.54
CA PHE A 113 7.09 8.76 -1.50
C PHE A 113 8.19 7.75 -1.20
N ALA A 114 8.49 6.89 -2.15
CA ALA A 114 9.69 6.07 -2.13
C ALA A 114 10.87 6.89 -2.60
N ILE A 115 11.88 7.01 -1.76
CA ILE A 115 13.04 7.87 -2.00
C ILE A 115 14.32 7.06 -1.86
N ARG A 116 15.26 7.28 -2.78
CA ARG A 116 16.64 6.83 -2.68
C ARG A 116 17.55 8.02 -2.39
N LYS A 117 18.36 7.92 -1.35
CA LYS A 117 19.43 8.88 -1.09
C LYS A 117 20.59 8.66 -2.07
N GLN A 118 21.23 9.74 -2.51
CA GLN A 118 22.31 9.64 -3.49
C GLN A 118 23.68 9.33 -2.86
N ASP A 119 23.86 9.69 -1.59
CA ASP A 119 25.10 9.50 -0.85
C ASP A 119 25.38 8.02 -0.53
N ASP A 120 24.49 7.38 0.22
CA ASP A 120 24.65 6.00 0.72
C ASP A 120 23.77 4.99 0.00
N LYS A 121 22.97 5.43 -0.99
CA LYS A 121 22.00 4.63 -1.75
C LYS A 121 20.93 3.97 -0.89
N SER A 122 20.76 4.41 0.36
CA SER A 122 19.69 3.94 1.23
C SER A 122 18.31 4.35 0.71
N HIS A 123 17.29 3.56 1.08
CA HIS A 123 15.91 3.79 0.71
C HIS A 123 15.11 4.18 1.95
N ILE A 124 14.27 5.17 1.79
CA ILE A 124 13.36 5.66 2.83
C ILE A 124 11.98 5.90 2.24
N ILE A 125 10.98 5.96 3.10
CA ILE A 125 9.62 6.34 2.72
C ILE A 125 9.24 7.58 3.51
N LEU A 126 8.88 8.65 2.81
CA LEU A 126 8.30 9.84 3.40
C LEU A 126 6.82 9.95 3.06
N THR A 127 6.05 10.54 3.95
CA THR A 127 4.62 10.77 3.74
C THR A 127 4.30 12.25 3.71
N VAL A 128 3.27 12.61 2.93
CA VAL A 128 2.72 13.97 2.87
C VAL A 128 1.23 13.89 3.16
N ASP A 129 0.79 14.58 4.21
CA ASP A 129 -0.63 14.64 4.57
C ASP A 129 -1.39 15.73 3.79
N GLY A 130 -2.72 15.78 3.94
CA GLY A 130 -3.57 16.76 3.28
C GLY A 130 -3.33 18.23 3.68
N LYS A 131 -2.51 18.49 4.69
CA LYS A 131 -2.03 19.83 5.08
C LYS A 131 -0.66 20.16 4.46
N GLY A 132 -0.05 19.22 3.76
CA GLY A 132 1.30 19.35 3.21
C GLY A 132 2.41 19.09 4.22
N LYS A 133 2.10 18.53 5.40
CA LYS A 133 3.11 18.13 6.39
C LYS A 133 3.81 16.88 5.90
N ILE A 134 5.14 16.94 5.86
CA ILE A 134 6.01 15.81 5.52
C ILE A 134 6.45 15.11 6.81
N SER A 135 6.44 13.78 6.79
CA SER A 135 6.86 12.96 7.94
C SER A 135 7.56 11.69 7.44
N ASP A 136 8.47 11.16 8.24
CA ASP A 136 9.07 9.86 8.00
C ASP A 136 8.06 8.72 8.22
N PHE A 137 8.15 7.67 7.41
CA PHE A 137 7.47 6.41 7.61
C PHE A 137 8.50 5.32 7.85
N SER A 138 8.86 5.11 9.13
CA SER A 138 9.83 4.08 9.51
C SER A 138 9.31 2.67 9.27
N LEU A 139 10.17 1.83 8.73
CA LEU A 139 9.93 0.39 8.57
C LEU A 139 10.50 -0.45 9.73
N ASP A 140 11.01 0.15 10.80
CA ASP A 140 11.71 -0.59 11.87
C ASP A 140 10.80 -1.49 12.71
N LYS A 141 9.53 -1.08 12.86
CA LYS A 141 8.56 -1.79 13.72
C LYS A 141 7.20 -1.90 13.04
N VAL A 142 7.18 -2.51 11.87
CA VAL A 142 5.94 -2.70 11.10
C VAL A 142 5.46 -4.14 11.16
N GLU A 143 4.15 -4.32 10.97
CA GLU A 143 3.56 -5.62 10.68
C GLU A 143 3.55 -5.84 9.17
N PHE A 144 4.17 -6.91 8.69
CA PHE A 144 4.32 -7.15 7.27
C PHE A 144 4.24 -8.62 6.86
N ALA A 145 3.89 -8.87 5.61
CA ALA A 145 4.01 -10.16 4.94
C ALA A 145 5.04 -10.07 3.80
N ARG A 146 5.70 -11.20 3.49
CA ARG A 146 6.63 -11.32 2.37
C ARG A 146 6.06 -12.23 1.32
N ILE A 147 6.12 -11.80 0.08
CA ILE A 147 5.70 -12.54 -1.10
C ILE A 147 6.94 -12.73 -1.98
N SER A 148 7.44 -13.96 -2.06
CA SER A 148 8.60 -14.28 -2.89
C SER A 148 8.23 -14.22 -4.37
N LEU A 149 9.04 -13.53 -5.16
CA LEU A 149 8.99 -13.54 -6.61
C LEU A 149 10.09 -14.44 -7.20
N ALA A 150 10.82 -15.14 -6.33
CA ALA A 150 11.85 -16.08 -6.75
C ALA A 150 11.19 -17.30 -7.40
N GLY A 151 11.57 -17.60 -8.62
CA GLY A 151 11.06 -18.76 -9.36
C GLY A 151 11.96 -19.12 -10.53
N GLY A 152 12.70 -20.23 -10.40
CA GLY A 152 13.50 -20.81 -11.46
C GLY A 152 14.79 -20.06 -11.80
N LYS A 153 15.35 -20.35 -13.00
CA LYS A 153 16.65 -19.82 -13.45
C LYS A 153 16.68 -18.30 -13.66
N ASN A 154 15.52 -17.67 -13.82
CA ASN A 154 15.41 -16.25 -14.15
C ASN A 154 14.96 -15.47 -12.92
N SER A 155 15.90 -15.02 -12.11
CA SER A 155 15.61 -14.17 -10.94
C SER A 155 15.14 -12.77 -11.38
N ILE A 156 14.20 -12.20 -10.63
CA ILE A 156 13.82 -10.80 -10.78
C ILE A 156 14.98 -9.93 -10.31
N SER A 157 15.38 -8.96 -11.13
CA SER A 157 16.40 -7.97 -10.81
C SER A 157 15.81 -6.61 -10.42
N ARG A 158 14.56 -6.36 -10.82
CA ARG A 158 13.80 -5.17 -10.47
C ARG A 158 12.31 -5.49 -10.50
N VAL A 159 11.55 -5.00 -9.55
CA VAL A 159 10.10 -4.91 -9.63
C VAL A 159 9.77 -3.62 -10.37
N THR A 160 9.09 -3.72 -11.50
CA THR A 160 8.82 -2.56 -12.37
C THR A 160 7.49 -1.94 -12.12
N ASP A 161 6.54 -2.72 -11.58
CA ASP A 161 5.23 -2.23 -11.18
C ASP A 161 4.56 -3.18 -10.19
N VAL A 162 3.68 -2.63 -9.34
CA VAL A 162 2.85 -3.37 -8.39
C VAL A 162 1.48 -2.72 -8.34
N ALA A 163 0.44 -3.50 -8.58
CA ALA A 163 -0.93 -3.02 -8.53
C ALA A 163 -1.83 -3.98 -7.74
N TRP A 164 -2.85 -3.41 -7.11
CA TRP A 164 -3.94 -4.18 -6.53
C TRP A 164 -5.12 -4.21 -7.50
N ALA A 165 -5.54 -5.40 -7.90
CA ALA A 165 -6.64 -5.60 -8.82
C ALA A 165 -7.70 -6.50 -8.17
N ASP A 166 -8.77 -5.86 -7.71
CA ASP A 166 -9.90 -6.50 -7.04
C ASP A 166 -9.49 -7.33 -5.80
N THR A 167 -9.14 -8.60 -5.95
CA THR A 167 -8.75 -9.52 -4.88
C THR A 167 -7.33 -10.06 -5.06
N GLN A 168 -6.57 -9.54 -6.01
CA GLN A 168 -5.24 -10.04 -6.37
C GLN A 168 -4.20 -8.93 -6.33
N LEU A 169 -2.98 -9.32 -5.97
CA LEU A 169 -1.79 -8.54 -6.18
C LEU A 169 -1.21 -8.88 -7.56
N ILE A 170 -1.10 -7.89 -8.42
CA ILE A 170 -0.42 -8.02 -9.72
C ILE A 170 0.93 -7.35 -9.62
N ALA A 171 1.98 -8.03 -10.05
CA ALA A 171 3.31 -7.48 -10.08
C ALA A 171 4.02 -7.75 -11.40
N ALA A 172 4.74 -6.76 -11.90
CA ALA A 172 5.61 -6.88 -13.06
C ALA A 172 7.08 -6.86 -12.62
N GLY A 173 7.87 -7.78 -13.13
CA GLY A 173 9.27 -7.90 -12.79
C GLY A 173 10.16 -8.00 -14.01
N ARG A 174 11.28 -7.26 -14.01
CA ARG A 174 12.34 -7.41 -14.99
C ARG A 174 13.33 -8.46 -14.52
N SER A 175 13.58 -9.45 -15.36
CA SER A 175 14.67 -10.41 -15.14
C SER A 175 16.03 -9.81 -15.52
N ALA A 176 17.09 -10.39 -15.00
CA ALA A 176 18.47 -10.12 -15.47
C ALA A 176 18.71 -10.67 -16.89
N ASP A 177 17.94 -11.69 -17.30
CA ASP A 177 18.07 -12.29 -18.63
C ASP A 177 17.31 -11.47 -19.69
N GLN A 178 17.83 -11.47 -20.90
CA GLN A 178 17.22 -10.76 -22.02
C GLN A 178 15.83 -11.33 -22.34
N PHE A 179 14.84 -10.45 -22.52
CA PHE A 179 13.44 -10.78 -22.84
C PHE A 179 12.72 -11.71 -21.85
N ALA A 180 13.16 -11.73 -20.58
CA ALA A 180 12.58 -12.59 -19.56
C ALA A 180 11.78 -11.81 -18.50
N SER A 181 11.09 -10.75 -18.90
CA SER A 181 10.13 -10.04 -18.01
C SER A 181 8.98 -10.96 -17.61
N LYS A 182 8.50 -10.82 -16.38
CA LYS A 182 7.46 -11.67 -15.82
C LYS A 182 6.32 -10.82 -15.24
N ILE A 183 5.12 -11.37 -15.31
CA ILE A 183 3.97 -10.88 -14.57
C ILE A 183 3.56 -11.97 -13.58
N PHE A 184 3.30 -11.56 -12.36
CA PHE A 184 2.82 -12.39 -11.28
C PHE A 184 1.41 -11.96 -10.91
N ALA A 185 0.50 -12.93 -10.79
CA ALA A 185 -0.82 -12.73 -10.18
C ALA A 185 -0.84 -13.55 -8.89
N ILE A 186 -1.06 -12.90 -7.76
CA ILE A 186 -0.96 -13.49 -6.43
C ILE A 186 -2.29 -13.29 -5.73
N GLU A 187 -2.91 -14.38 -5.36
CA GLU A 187 -4.20 -14.38 -4.70
C GLU A 187 -4.10 -13.96 -3.23
N THR A 188 -5.18 -13.40 -2.71
CA THR A 188 -5.31 -13.07 -1.30
C THR A 188 -5.90 -14.23 -0.49
N PRO A 189 -5.60 -14.26 0.82
CA PRO A 189 -4.77 -13.33 1.59
C PRO A 189 -3.27 -13.54 1.38
N LEU A 190 -2.53 -12.43 1.35
CA LEU A 190 -1.07 -12.39 1.21
C LEU A 190 -0.37 -12.89 2.49
#